data_7b40b3e25298145fb3deb910ced5f343
#
_entry.id   7b40b3e25298145fb3deb910ced5f343
#
_cell.length_a   1.000
_cell.length_b   1.000
_cell.length_c   1.000
_cell.angle_alpha   90.00
_cell.angle_beta   90.00
_cell.angle_gamma   90.00
#
_symmetry.space_group_name_H-M   'P 1'
#
loop_
_entity.id
_entity.type
_entity.pdbx_description
1 polymer ?
#
loop_
_entity_poly.entity_id
_entity_poly.type
_entity_poly.pdbx_seq_one_letter_code
_entity_poly.pdbx_strand_id
1 'polypeptide(L)'
;MAIVKSKPEQTTVNGQMVNVSSKVVISESEYTTNGESLIIVKDVEESCINLDFRTTEHIIIKTLTKCLIKTTQGLIDEQYEEIFIDRGACCEFYFALGNWYIVSSDGLKLD
;
A
#
# COMPACT_ATOMS: atom_id res chain seq x y z
N MET A 1 -14.10 -1.09 -7.31
CA MET A 1 -14.00 -0.38 -7.25
C MET A 1 -13.41 0.21 -7.97
N ALA A 2 -13.40 0.39 -8.36
CA ALA A 2 -13.01 0.95 -9.17
C ALA A 2 -12.25 1.89 -9.00
N ILE A 3 -11.70 1.92 -8.69
CA ILE A 3 -10.99 2.75 -8.30
C ILE A 3 -10.32 3.32 -9.18
N VAL A 4 -10.20 2.99 -9.86
CA VAL A 4 -9.51 3.47 -10.58
C VAL A 4 -9.75 4.38 -11.34
N LYS A 5 -10.14 4.83 -11.64
CA LYS A 5 -10.30 5.72 -12.38
C LYS A 5 -10.06 6.76 -12.19
N SER A 6 -9.63 7.31 -12.34
CA SER A 6 -9.48 8.31 -12.18
C SER A 6 -9.13 9.11 -12.79
N LYS A 7 -9.05 9.74 -13.02
CA LYS A 7 -8.82 10.58 -13.45
C LYS A 7 -8.33 11.39 -13.25
N PRO A 8 -7.97 11.79 -13.46
CA PRO A 8 -7.23 12.49 -13.41
C PRO A 8 -7.14 13.36 -12.76
N GLU A 9 -7.00 13.40 -12.26
CA GLU A 9 -6.93 14.16 -11.68
C GLU A 9 -6.21 14.79 -11.55
N GLN A 10 -5.79 14.85 -11.94
CA GLN A 10 -5.09 15.51 -11.85
C GLN A 10 -5.15 16.54 -12.10
N THR A 11 -5.00 16.76 -11.76
CA THR A 11 -5.21 17.98 -11.88
C THR A 11 -4.12 18.80 -11.73
N THR A 12 -4.00 19.76 -12.31
CA THR A 12 -2.93 20.64 -12.12
C THR A 12 -3.44 21.84 -11.54
N VAL A 13 -2.76 22.30 -10.58
CA VAL A 13 -3.10 23.52 -9.94
C VAL A 13 -1.88 24.35 -10.09
N ASN A 14 -2.03 25.52 -10.65
CA ASN A 14 -0.91 26.38 -10.90
C ASN A 14 0.10 25.72 -11.74
N GLY A 15 -0.34 24.94 -12.67
CA GLY A 15 0.59 24.25 -13.49
C GLY A 15 1.29 23.15 -12.79
N GLN A 16 0.97 22.91 -11.55
CA GLN A 16 1.62 21.93 -10.80
C GLN A 16 0.68 20.79 -10.58
N MET A 17 1.13 19.60 -10.85
CA MET A 17 0.32 18.46 -10.66
C MET A 17 0.09 18.24 -9.20
N VAL A 18 -1.13 18.28 -8.80
CA VAL A 18 -1.47 17.94 -7.48
C VAL A 18 -1.95 16.54 -7.49
N ASN A 19 -1.17 15.70 -6.97
CA ASN A 19 -1.49 14.36 -7.04
C ASN A 19 -1.98 13.89 -5.76
N VAL A 20 -3.19 14.15 -5.49
CA VAL A 20 -3.72 13.87 -4.21
C VAL A 20 -3.97 12.43 -3.99
N SER A 21 -3.96 11.63 -5.03
CA SER A 21 -4.09 10.23 -4.80
C SER A 21 -3.33 9.54 -5.88
N SER A 22 -2.22 9.05 -5.50
CA SER A 22 -1.34 8.41 -6.41
C SER A 22 -1.66 6.93 -6.42
N LYS A 23 -1.91 6.38 -7.58
CA LYS A 23 -2.21 4.98 -7.73
C LYS A 23 -1.18 4.38 -8.63
N VAL A 24 -0.66 3.22 -8.25
CA VAL A 24 0.41 2.62 -9.01
C VAL A 24 0.24 1.12 -9.06
N VAL A 25 0.69 0.54 -10.15
CA VAL A 25 0.69 -0.90 -10.34
C VAL A 25 2.13 -1.35 -10.23
N ILE A 26 2.38 -2.31 -9.36
CA ILE A 26 3.72 -2.80 -9.09
C ILE A 26 3.82 -4.24 -9.59
N SER A 27 4.84 -4.49 -10.38
CA SER A 27 5.13 -5.83 -10.87
C SER A 27 6.56 -6.22 -10.53
N GLU A 28 7.08 -5.66 -9.46
CA GLU A 28 8.44 -5.91 -9.03
C GLU A 28 8.45 -6.79 -7.82
N SER A 29 9.56 -7.48 -7.61
CA SER A 29 9.66 -8.36 -6.45
C SER A 29 9.77 -7.59 -5.15
N GLU A 30 10.14 -6.31 -5.22
CA GLU A 30 10.26 -5.50 -4.02
C GLU A 30 10.00 -4.03 -4.37
N TYR A 31 9.27 -3.36 -3.51
CA TYR A 31 8.94 -1.96 -3.73
C TYR A 31 8.77 -1.26 -2.39
N THR A 32 9.27 -0.05 -2.27
CA THR A 32 9.11 0.75 -1.07
C THR A 32 8.12 1.87 -1.38
N THR A 33 7.15 2.06 -0.48
CA THR A 33 6.11 3.05 -0.71
C THR A 33 6.72 4.45 -0.83
N ASN A 34 6.09 5.27 -1.66
CA ASN A 34 6.62 6.59 -1.96
C ASN A 34 5.48 7.59 -2.12
N GLY A 35 4.52 7.56 -1.19
CA GLY A 35 3.46 8.55 -1.20
C GLY A 35 2.21 8.15 -1.95
N GLU A 36 2.14 6.91 -2.42
CA GLU A 36 0.95 6.46 -3.11
C GLU A 36 -0.21 6.29 -2.15
N SER A 37 -1.42 6.39 -2.67
CA SER A 37 -2.61 6.08 -1.89
C SER A 37 -3.11 4.67 -2.16
N LEU A 38 -2.70 4.08 -3.27
CA LEU A 38 -3.13 2.75 -3.64
C LEU A 38 -2.04 2.07 -4.44
N ILE A 39 -1.70 0.86 -4.04
CA ILE A 39 -0.78 0.02 -4.80
C ILE A 39 -1.52 -1.23 -5.20
N ILE A 40 -1.44 -1.58 -6.46
CA ILE A 40 -1.96 -2.85 -6.97
C ILE A 40 -0.76 -3.67 -7.38
N VAL A 41 -0.62 -4.85 -6.80
CA VAL A 41 0.52 -5.74 -7.05
C VAL A 41 0.06 -6.86 -7.96
N LYS A 42 0.74 -7.03 -9.11
CA LYS A 42 0.36 -8.06 -10.05
C LYS A 42 1.52 -8.40 -10.97
N ASP A 43 1.35 -9.47 -11.76
CA ASP A 43 2.29 -9.85 -12.80
C ASP A 43 3.69 -10.16 -12.27
N VAL A 44 3.73 -10.71 -11.07
CA VAL A 44 4.97 -11.17 -10.45
C VAL A 44 4.54 -12.30 -9.51
N GLU A 45 5.42 -13.27 -9.30
CA GLU A 45 5.04 -14.40 -8.46
C GLU A 45 4.87 -14.01 -7.01
N GLU A 46 5.79 -13.20 -6.52
CA GLU A 46 5.76 -12.73 -5.15
C GLU A 46 6.31 -11.32 -5.13
N SER A 47 5.80 -10.52 -4.23
CA SER A 47 6.32 -9.19 -4.07
C SER A 47 6.47 -8.87 -2.59
N CYS A 48 7.31 -7.90 -2.29
CA CYS A 48 7.48 -7.40 -0.94
C CYS A 48 7.31 -5.89 -0.99
N ILE A 49 6.37 -5.40 -0.20
CA ILE A 49 6.12 -3.96 -0.12
C ILE A 49 6.64 -3.48 1.21
N ASN A 50 7.52 -2.51 1.19
CA ASN A 50 8.06 -1.91 2.39
C ASN A 50 7.30 -0.62 2.67
N LEU A 51 6.65 -0.56 3.81
CA LEU A 51 5.89 0.63 4.21
C LEU A 51 6.87 1.63 4.78
N ASP A 52 6.98 2.78 4.14
CA ASP A 52 7.92 3.81 4.55
C ASP A 52 7.14 5.02 5.06
N PHE A 53 7.14 5.21 6.37
CA PHE A 53 6.37 6.28 6.99
C PHE A 53 6.87 7.66 6.59
N ARG A 54 8.09 7.76 6.08
CA ARG A 54 8.63 9.06 5.71
C ARG A 54 7.97 9.63 4.47
N THR A 55 7.38 8.76 3.66
CA THR A 55 6.72 9.20 2.43
C THR A 55 5.24 8.91 2.43
N THR A 56 4.78 7.99 3.28
CA THR A 56 3.44 7.45 3.16
C THR A 56 2.86 7.28 4.56
N GLU A 57 1.70 7.87 4.82
CA GLU A 57 1.02 7.72 6.10
C GLU A 57 -0.25 6.88 5.99
N HIS A 58 -0.79 6.77 4.79
CA HIS A 58 -2.02 6.03 4.56
C HIS A 58 -1.91 5.37 3.19
N ILE A 59 -2.19 4.10 3.13
CA ILE A 59 -2.08 3.41 1.86
C ILE A 59 -2.98 2.19 1.85
N ILE A 60 -3.52 1.90 0.68
CA ILE A 60 -4.29 0.69 0.44
C ILE A 60 -3.46 -0.18 -0.50
N ILE A 61 -3.29 -1.43 -0.14
CA ILE A 61 -2.55 -2.38 -0.96
C ILE A 61 -3.48 -3.50 -1.36
N LYS A 62 -3.68 -3.64 -2.66
CA LYS A 62 -4.45 -4.72 -3.25
C LYS A 62 -3.47 -5.62 -3.98
N THR A 63 -3.48 -6.90 -3.70
CA THR A 63 -2.56 -7.78 -4.38
C THR A 63 -3.31 -8.85 -5.15
N LEU A 64 -2.78 -9.16 -6.33
CA LEU A 64 -3.28 -10.25 -7.13
C LEU A 64 -2.29 -11.42 -7.09
N THR A 65 -1.29 -11.32 -6.22
CA THR A 65 -0.29 -12.35 -6.06
C THR A 65 0.11 -12.40 -4.60
N LYS A 66 1.04 -13.24 -4.24
CA LYS A 66 1.52 -13.28 -2.86
C LYS A 66 2.29 -12.01 -2.56
N CYS A 67 2.02 -11.42 -1.43
CA CYS A 67 2.65 -10.16 -1.09
C CYS A 67 3.02 -10.12 0.37
N LEU A 68 4.29 -9.82 0.63
CA LEU A 68 4.79 -9.63 1.97
C LEU A 68 4.79 -8.14 2.25
N ILE A 69 4.24 -7.73 3.37
CA ILE A 69 4.21 -6.33 3.76
C ILE A 69 5.13 -6.17 4.95
N LYS A 70 6.14 -5.33 4.81
CA LYS A 70 7.12 -5.08 5.87
C LYS A 70 7.10 -3.60 6.19
N THR A 71 7.63 -3.25 7.34
CA THR A 71 7.73 -1.86 7.72
C THR A 71 9.19 -1.46 7.78
N THR A 72 9.47 -0.21 7.46
CA THR A 72 10.82 0.31 7.63
C THR A 72 11.04 0.75 9.07
N GLN A 73 9.97 0.99 9.81
CA GLN A 73 10.06 1.38 11.20
C GLN A 73 8.74 1.07 11.87
N GLY A 74 8.79 0.59 13.09
CA GLY A 74 7.60 0.27 13.86
C GLY A 74 7.10 -1.11 13.52
N LEU A 75 5.95 -1.43 14.07
CA LEU A 75 5.32 -2.72 13.89
C LEU A 75 3.95 -2.53 13.28
N ILE A 76 3.40 -3.60 12.75
CA ILE A 76 2.04 -3.60 12.24
C ILE A 76 1.17 -4.07 13.40
N ASP A 77 0.18 -3.26 13.75
CA ASP A 77 -0.75 -3.53 14.86
C ASP A 77 0.01 -3.80 16.15
N GLU A 78 1.19 -3.15 16.30
CA GLU A 78 2.00 -3.24 17.50
C GLU A 78 2.52 -4.64 17.79
N GLN A 79 2.45 -5.55 16.83
CA GLN A 79 2.90 -6.90 17.09
C GLN A 79 3.60 -7.60 15.94
N TYR A 80 3.41 -7.17 14.71
CA TYR A 80 4.00 -7.89 13.57
C TYR A 80 5.10 -7.08 12.91
N GLU A 81 6.25 -7.70 12.65
CA GLU A 81 7.28 -7.06 11.85
C GLU A 81 6.92 -7.11 10.38
N GLU A 82 6.15 -8.09 9.99
CA GLU A 82 5.72 -8.24 8.61
C GLU A 82 4.48 -9.11 8.58
N ILE A 83 3.67 -8.95 7.55
CA ILE A 83 2.51 -9.79 7.35
C ILE A 83 2.49 -10.21 5.90
N PHE A 84 1.80 -11.29 5.65
CA PHE A 84 1.66 -11.85 4.32
C PHE A 84 0.22 -11.67 3.91
N ILE A 85 -0.02 -11.16 2.70
CA ILE A 85 -1.37 -11.16 2.16
C ILE A 85 -1.34 -11.96 0.88
N ASP A 86 -2.36 -12.77 0.69
CA ASP A 86 -2.41 -13.68 -0.43
C ASP A 86 -3.19 -13.05 -1.57
N ARG A 87 -3.15 -13.70 -2.72
CA ARG A 87 -3.77 -13.16 -3.91
C ARG A 87 -5.23 -12.87 -3.68
N GLY A 88 -5.65 -11.72 -4.14
CA GLY A 88 -7.01 -11.26 -3.98
C GLY A 88 -7.25 -10.43 -2.72
N ALA A 89 -6.29 -10.39 -1.81
CA ALA A 89 -6.47 -9.69 -0.55
C ALA A 89 -6.22 -8.19 -0.71
N CYS A 90 -6.73 -7.45 0.24
CA CYS A 90 -6.59 -6.01 0.26
C CYS A 90 -6.46 -5.56 1.70
N CYS A 91 -5.55 -4.64 1.95
CA CYS A 91 -5.34 -4.10 3.29
C CYS A 91 -5.14 -2.61 3.23
N GLU A 92 -5.72 -1.92 4.19
CA GLU A 92 -5.53 -0.50 4.32
C GLU A 92 -4.78 -0.21 5.60
N PHE A 93 -3.73 0.59 5.50
CA PHE A 93 -2.83 0.88 6.61
C PHE A 93 -2.78 2.36 6.88
N TYR A 94 -2.67 2.70 8.17
CA TYR A 94 -2.36 4.05 8.61
C TYR A 94 -1.17 4.02 9.54
N PHE A 95 -0.28 5.00 9.38
CA PHE A 95 0.85 5.15 10.29
C PHE A 95 0.49 6.17 11.36
N ALA A 96 0.67 5.79 12.60
CA ALA A 96 0.42 6.68 13.74
C ALA A 96 1.17 6.15 14.94
N LEU A 97 1.59 7.04 15.80
CA LEU A 97 2.21 6.66 17.07
C LEU A 97 3.41 5.74 16.89
N GLY A 98 4.12 5.90 15.79
CA GLY A 98 5.32 5.11 15.53
C GLY A 98 5.07 3.74 14.96
N ASN A 99 3.84 3.38 14.66
CA ASN A 99 3.49 2.06 14.16
C ASN A 99 2.51 2.15 12.99
N TRP A 100 2.37 1.04 12.30
CA TRP A 100 1.39 0.93 11.23
C TRP A 100 0.19 0.15 11.76
N TYR A 101 -1.01 0.61 11.44
CA TYR A 101 -2.24 -0.04 11.89
C TYR A 101 -3.07 -0.45 10.70
N ILE A 102 -3.57 -1.68 10.74
CA ILE A 102 -4.51 -2.15 9.73
C ILE A 102 -5.87 -1.64 10.14
N VAL A 103 -6.45 -0.79 9.30
CA VAL A 103 -7.74 -0.19 9.63
C VAL A 103 -8.87 -0.81 8.85
N SER A 104 -8.56 -1.53 7.77
CA SER A 104 -9.56 -2.36 7.11
C SER A 104 -8.82 -3.39 6.28
N SER A 105 -9.48 -4.51 6.03
CA SER A 105 -8.86 -5.55 5.24
C SER A 105 -9.94 -6.47 4.68
N ASP A 106 -9.58 -7.14 3.60
CA ASP A 106 -10.46 -8.12 2.98
C ASP A 106 -9.54 -9.25 2.54
N GLY A 107 -9.80 -10.45 3.06
CA GLY A 107 -8.99 -11.61 2.70
C GLY A 107 -7.73 -11.76 3.51
N LEU A 108 -7.53 -10.93 4.53
CA LEU A 108 -6.34 -11.04 5.36
C LEU A 108 -6.57 -12.13 6.40
N LYS A 109 -5.53 -12.92 6.63
CA LYS A 109 -5.55 -13.95 7.67
C LYS A 109 -4.31 -13.77 8.50
N LEU A 110 -4.52 -13.50 9.78
CA LEU A 110 -3.43 -13.39 10.73
C LEU A 110 -3.63 -14.44 11.80
N ASP A 111 -2.56 -15.04 12.22
CA ASP A 111 -2.64 -16.05 13.27
C ASP A 111 -2.25 -15.51 14.60
#